data_394326a2c4d3ec33163e89c1d9d20db8
#
_entry.id   394326a2c4d3ec33163e89c1d9d20db8
#
_cell.length_a   1.000
_cell.length_b   1.000
_cell.length_c   1.000
_cell.angle_alpha   90.00
_cell.angle_beta   90.00
_cell.angle_gamma   90.00
#
_symmetry.space_group_name_H-M   'P 1'
#
loop_
_entity.id
_entity.type
_entity.pdbx_description
1 polymer ?
#
loop_
_entity_poly.entity_id
_entity_poly.type
_entity_poly.pdbx_seq_one_letter_code
_entity_poly.pdbx_strand_id
1 'polypeptide(L)' 'MTRLTLDTALEKYGLSRYELSKRTGIQYQVIDNYYKNKVKRYDSYVLERICDAIGCDISDLIAYTGNRDGLC' A
#
# COMPACT_ATOMS: atom_id res chain seq x y z
N MET A 1 -8.60 -12.19 -5.55
CA MET A 1 -8.90 -11.10 -4.66
C MET A 1 -7.69 -10.24 -4.45
N THR A 2 -7.83 -8.94 -4.56
CA THR A 2 -6.71 -8.03 -4.43
C THR A 2 -6.67 -7.49 -3.01
N ARG A 3 -5.49 -7.47 -2.42
CA ARG A 3 -5.34 -6.92 -1.09
C ARG A 3 -4.01 -6.18 -1.02
N LEU A 4 -3.94 -5.23 -0.13
CA LEU A 4 -2.71 -4.50 0.07
C LEU A 4 -1.80 -5.26 1.03
N THR A 5 -0.52 -5.20 0.78
CA THR A 5 0.46 -5.80 1.67
C THR A 5 1.35 -4.71 2.25
N LEU A 6 0.76 -3.56 2.51
CA LEU A 6 1.49 -2.43 3.06
C LEU A 6 2.07 -2.74 4.43
N ASP A 7 1.33 -3.50 5.22
CA ASP A 7 1.82 -3.89 6.55
C ASP A 7 3.12 -4.68 6.43
N THR A 8 3.17 -5.60 5.49
CA THR A 8 4.38 -6.38 5.26
C THR A 8 5.51 -5.51 4.74
N ALA A 9 5.18 -4.59 3.83
CA ALA A 9 6.19 -3.71 3.26
C ALA A 9 6.79 -2.81 4.33
N LEU A 10 5.96 -2.24 5.19
CA LEU A 10 6.46 -1.37 6.25
C LEU A 10 7.35 -2.13 7.23
N GLU A 11 6.96 -3.34 7.55
CA GLU A 11 7.77 -4.17 8.43
C GLU A 11 9.10 -4.50 7.78
N LYS A 12 9.08 -4.83 6.51
CA LYS A 12 10.28 -5.17 5.78
C LYS A 12 11.26 -4.02 5.72
N TYR A 13 10.76 -2.80 5.56
CA TYR A 13 11.62 -1.64 5.45
C TYR A 13 11.80 -0.88 6.76
N GLY A 14 11.24 -1.39 7.85
CA GLY A 14 11.44 -0.79 9.15
C GLY A 14 10.80 0.58 9.32
N LEU A 15 9.66 0.80 8.68
CA LEU A 15 8.97 2.06 8.76
C LEU A 15 7.65 1.95 9.49
N SER A 16 7.28 3.01 10.18
CA SER A 16 5.97 3.06 10.83
C SER A 16 5.00 3.80 9.91
N ARG A 17 3.72 3.65 10.19
CA ARG A 17 2.69 4.37 9.43
C ARG A 17 2.87 5.87 9.58
N TYR A 18 3.25 6.29 10.76
CA TYR A 18 3.45 7.71 11.03
C TYR A 18 4.60 8.26 10.18
N GLU A 19 5.70 7.53 10.12
CA GLU A 19 6.82 7.94 9.29
C GLU A 19 6.45 7.98 7.83
N LEU A 20 5.71 7.00 7.37
CA LEU A 20 5.28 6.96 5.99
C LEU A 20 4.40 8.15 5.67
N SER A 21 3.51 8.51 6.59
CA SER A 21 2.67 9.68 6.42
C SER A 21 3.50 10.94 6.25
N LYS A 22 4.54 11.07 7.05
CA LYS A 22 5.41 12.24 6.95
C LYS A 22 6.19 12.25 5.65
N ARG A 23 6.68 11.11 5.21
CA ARG A 23 7.49 11.05 4.00
C ARG A 23 6.67 11.29 2.74
N THR A 24 5.44 10.83 2.74
CA THR A 24 4.59 10.98 1.57
C THR A 24 3.83 12.29 1.55
N GLY A 25 3.67 12.91 2.70
CA GLY A 25 2.81 14.09 2.80
C GLY A 25 1.34 13.74 2.78
N ILE A 26 0.99 12.47 2.92
CA ILE A 26 -0.38 12.02 2.92
C ILE A 26 -0.85 11.93 4.37
N GLN A 27 -2.11 12.23 4.61
CA GLN A 27 -2.65 12.20 5.96
C GLN A 27 -2.53 10.81 6.56
N TYR A 28 -2.24 10.76 7.85
CA TYR A 28 -2.07 9.50 8.53
C TYR A 28 -3.31 8.61 8.40
N GLN A 29 -4.50 9.21 8.45
CA GLN A 29 -5.72 8.45 8.34
C GLN A 29 -5.79 7.67 7.03
N VAL A 30 -5.34 8.29 5.95
CA VAL A 30 -5.33 7.64 4.65
C VAL A 30 -4.33 6.47 4.65
N ILE A 31 -3.15 6.70 5.19
CA ILE A 31 -2.13 5.66 5.28
C ILE A 31 -2.66 4.50 6.12
N ASP A 32 -3.31 4.81 7.22
CA ASP A 32 -3.84 3.78 8.11
C ASP A 32 -4.91 2.94 7.43
N ASN A 33 -5.76 3.57 6.63
CA ASN A 33 -6.79 2.84 5.90
C ASN A 33 -6.16 1.88 4.89
N TYR A 34 -5.11 2.31 4.22
CA TYR A 34 -4.41 1.44 3.29
C TYR A 34 -3.71 0.30 4.05
N TYR A 35 -3.14 0.61 5.20
CA TYR A 35 -2.46 -0.38 6.00
C TYR A 35 -3.43 -1.48 6.47
N LYS A 36 -4.64 -1.07 6.84
CA LYS A 36 -5.64 -2.02 7.36
C LYS A 36 -6.53 -2.63 6.28
N ASN A 37 -6.25 -2.33 5.02
CA ASN A 37 -7.04 -2.84 3.90
C ASN A 37 -8.51 -2.43 3.97
N LYS A 38 -8.75 -1.22 4.45
CA LYS A 38 -10.12 -0.71 4.53
C LYS A 38 -10.52 0.09 3.30
N VAL A 39 -9.63 0.20 2.34
CA VAL A 39 -9.87 1.01 1.14
C VAL A 39 -10.51 0.12 0.09
N LYS A 40 -11.60 0.59 -0.50
CA LYS A 40 -12.26 -0.15 -1.55
C LYS A 40 -11.74 0.24 -2.92
N ARG A 41 -11.26 1.45 -3.07
CA ARG A 41 -10.68 1.90 -4.31
C ARG A 41 -9.26 2.36 -4.03
N TYR A 42 -8.35 1.98 -4.89
CA TYR A 42 -6.96 2.36 -4.71
C TYR A 42 -6.67 3.57 -5.58
N ASP A 43 -6.12 4.60 -4.96
CA ASP A 43 -5.75 5.82 -5.68
C ASP A 43 -4.32 5.66 -6.14
N SER A 44 -4.09 5.74 -7.44
CA SER A 44 -2.75 5.54 -7.98
C SER A 44 -1.78 6.59 -7.45
N TYR A 45 -2.25 7.81 -7.21
CA TYR A 45 -1.40 8.85 -6.67
C TYR A 45 -0.87 8.45 -5.29
N VAL A 46 -1.74 7.93 -4.44
CA VAL A 46 -1.36 7.50 -3.11
C VAL A 46 -0.36 6.35 -3.19
N LEU A 47 -0.65 5.38 -4.04
CA LEU A 47 0.23 4.23 -4.18
C LEU A 47 1.60 4.63 -4.71
N GLU A 48 1.63 5.55 -5.66
CA GLU A 48 2.90 6.04 -6.20
C GLU A 48 3.71 6.76 -5.14
N ARG A 49 3.05 7.58 -4.34
CA ARG A 49 3.75 8.30 -3.29
C ARG A 49 4.32 7.34 -2.26
N ILE A 50 3.58 6.31 -1.93
CA ILE A 50 4.05 5.32 -0.97
C ILE A 50 5.25 4.57 -1.55
N CYS A 51 5.18 4.17 -2.80
CA CYS A 51 6.28 3.47 -3.44
C CYS A 51 7.53 4.33 -3.47
N ASP A 52 7.38 5.62 -3.79
CA ASP A 52 8.51 6.53 -3.82
C ASP A 52 9.12 6.70 -2.44
N ALA A 53 8.28 6.80 -1.42
CA ALA A 53 8.76 7.01 -0.06
C ALA A 53 9.51 5.81 0.48
N ILE A 54 9.04 4.61 0.14
CA ILE A 54 9.66 3.39 0.62
C ILE A 54 10.79 2.94 -0.30
N GLY A 55 10.68 3.26 -1.58
CA GLY A 55 11.65 2.82 -2.56
C GLY A 55 11.39 1.40 -3.05
N CYS A 56 10.12 1.03 -3.14
CA CYS A 56 9.74 -0.31 -3.58
C CYS A 56 8.87 -0.22 -4.82
N ASP A 57 8.60 -1.37 -5.41
CA ASP A 57 7.70 -1.46 -6.55
C ASP A 57 6.28 -1.60 -6.06
N ILE A 58 5.35 -1.28 -6.95
CA ILE A 58 3.93 -1.42 -6.62
C ILE A 58 3.60 -2.87 -6.27
N SER A 59 4.31 -3.81 -6.84
CA SER A 59 4.06 -5.23 -6.57
C SER A 59 4.37 -5.59 -5.12
N ASP A 60 5.13 -4.76 -4.43
CA ASP A 60 5.42 -4.99 -3.02
C ASP A 60 4.29 -4.49 -2.14
N LEU A 61 3.37 -3.72 -2.69
CA LEU A 61 2.27 -3.16 -1.91
C LEU A 61 0.95 -3.85 -2.17
N ILE A 62 0.78 -4.49 -3.31
CA ILE A 62 -0.48 -5.09 -3.70
C ILE A 62 -0.27 -6.55 -4.07
N ALA A 63 -1.10 -7.41 -3.54
CA ALA A 63 -1.08 -8.82 -3.89
C ALA A 63 -2.45 -9.22 -4.42
N TYR A 64 -2.46 -9.95 -5.51
CA TYR A 64 -3.70 -10.44 -6.08
C TYR A 64 -3.73 -11.95 -5.93
N THR A 65 -4.67 -12.44 -5.16
CA THR A 65 -4.75 -13.87 -4.91
C THR A 65 -6.02 -14.46 -5.46
N GLY A 66 -6.73 -13.73 -6.27
CA GLY A 66 -7.95 -14.25 -6.80
C GLY A 66 -7.72 -15.26 -7.86
N ASN A 67 -8.80 -15.95 -8.17
CA ASN A 67 -8.74 -16.89 -9.21
C ASN A 67 -8.75 -16.18 -10.52
N ARG A 68 -7.89 -16.49 -11.41
CA ARG A 68 -7.83 -15.79 -12.58
C ARG A 68 -8.56 -16.38 -13.61
N ASP A 69 -9.34 -17.31 -13.31
CA ASP A 69 -9.98 -17.98 -14.26
C ASP A 69 -10.64 -17.09 -15.16
N GLY A 70 -10.36 -17.08 -16.14
CA GLY A 70 -10.98 -16.35 -17.03
C GLY A 70 -10.81 -14.94 -16.96
N LEU A 71 -10.35 -14.54 -16.14
CA LEU A 71 -10.32 -13.27 -15.98
C LEU A 71 -9.36 -12.73 -16.54
N CYS A 72 -8.83 -12.98 -16.61
CA CYS A 72 -7.91 -12.46 -17.14
C CYS A 72 -7.80 -11.90 -17.17
#